data_f8a32f0e1602a0b327f196f536737078
#
_entry.id   f8a32f0e1602a0b327f196f536737078
#
_cell.length_a   1.000
_cell.length_b   1.000
_cell.length_c   1.000
_cell.angle_alpha   90.00
_cell.angle_beta   90.00
_cell.angle_gamma   90.00
#
_symmetry.space_group_name_H-M   'P 1'
#
loop_
_entity.id
_entity.type
_entity.pdbx_description
1 polymer ?
#
loop_
_entity_poly.entity_id
_entity_poly.type
_entity_poly.pdbx_seq_one_letter_code
_entity_poly.pdbx_strand_id
1 'polypeptide(L)'
;MRTDLDNKSYHAHPAISSSDVKAVYKTSLAHWKGKVRKETSAFALGSAVHALVLEPEKNLVLRGPEDRRGNKWKEAQLAADLDGQILLPEAEFDLAARIADAAKDHPVVEQYLGDPNFVAEASFFGIDPATGVEIKCRPDGYLPDYGIVFDLKTTTDASPDGFPRELRKYAYDVQAAFYLRALRAAGYKAETFIFIAVEKEPPHAVGLHALTGRYLDHADMVVTQTLQKISNAIAVSDFTTGWPLINTIDLPRWQTETADDDIFTETVDF
;
A
#
# COMPACT_ATOMS: atom_id res chain seq x y z
N MET A 1 2.09 -18.61 -9.71
CA MET A 1 1.50 -18.31 -8.39
C MET A 1 2.20 -19.16 -7.35
N ARG A 2 2.53 -18.57 -6.20
CA ARG A 2 3.15 -19.25 -5.06
C ARG A 2 2.43 -18.86 -3.78
N THR A 3 1.79 -19.81 -3.14
CA THR A 3 1.08 -19.66 -1.87
C THR A 3 1.92 -20.09 -0.66
N ASP A 4 3.06 -20.74 -0.93
CA ASP A 4 3.99 -21.33 0.01
C ASP A 4 5.14 -20.40 0.44
N LEU A 5 5.25 -19.23 -0.19
CA LEU A 5 6.36 -18.31 0.05
C LEU A 5 6.09 -17.45 1.29
N ASP A 6 6.89 -17.63 2.33
CA ASP A 6 6.79 -16.81 3.54
C ASP A 6 7.11 -15.32 3.27
N ASN A 7 6.69 -14.46 4.20
CA ASN A 7 6.79 -13.00 4.03
C ASN A 7 8.26 -12.53 3.96
N LYS A 8 9.16 -13.14 4.73
CA LYS A 8 10.58 -12.80 4.74
C LYS A 8 11.25 -13.13 3.41
N SER A 9 10.99 -14.33 2.88
CA SER A 9 11.49 -14.79 1.58
C SER A 9 10.93 -13.94 0.43
N TYR A 10 9.63 -13.59 0.46
CA TYR A 10 9.05 -12.69 -0.52
C TYR A 10 9.73 -11.31 -0.53
N HIS A 11 9.96 -10.72 0.65
CA HIS A 11 10.61 -9.41 0.72
C HIS A 11 12.11 -9.46 0.37
N ALA A 12 12.79 -10.56 0.63
CA ALA A 12 14.20 -10.75 0.27
C ALA A 12 14.43 -10.95 -1.24
N HIS A 13 13.40 -11.35 -2.00
CA HIS A 13 13.54 -11.58 -3.43
C HIS A 13 13.85 -10.26 -4.17
N PRO A 14 14.82 -10.23 -5.12
CA PRO A 14 15.32 -9.01 -5.75
C PRO A 14 14.36 -8.38 -6.77
N ALA A 15 13.34 -9.10 -7.24
CA ALA A 15 12.34 -8.54 -8.17
C ALA A 15 11.71 -7.25 -7.63
N ILE A 16 11.45 -6.32 -8.52
CA ILE A 16 10.88 -5.01 -8.19
C ILE A 16 9.41 -5.17 -7.75
N SER A 17 9.04 -4.53 -6.66
CA SER A 17 7.69 -4.52 -6.09
C SER A 17 7.00 -3.16 -6.27
N SER A 18 5.69 -3.10 -5.99
CA SER A 18 4.94 -1.83 -5.99
C SER A 18 5.52 -0.80 -5.01
N SER A 19 6.06 -1.26 -3.87
CA SER A 19 6.69 -0.37 -2.89
C SER A 19 8.00 0.24 -3.38
N ASP A 20 8.72 -0.43 -4.27
CA ASP A 20 9.92 0.10 -4.92
C ASP A 20 9.54 1.16 -5.95
N VAL A 21 8.55 0.85 -6.80
CA VAL A 21 8.00 1.81 -7.78
C VAL A 21 7.46 3.07 -7.07
N LYS A 22 6.66 2.90 -6.02
CA LYS A 22 6.15 4.03 -5.22
C LYS A 22 7.29 4.85 -4.58
N ALA A 23 8.34 4.21 -4.10
CA ALA A 23 9.49 4.91 -3.52
C ALA A 23 10.20 5.79 -4.56
N VAL A 24 10.50 5.24 -5.75
CA VAL A 24 11.14 6.01 -6.82
C VAL A 24 10.22 7.12 -7.33
N TYR A 25 8.94 6.82 -7.54
CA TYR A 25 7.95 7.79 -8.02
C TYR A 25 7.78 8.99 -7.08
N LYS A 26 7.71 8.72 -5.76
CA LYS A 26 7.45 9.78 -4.76
C LYS A 26 8.70 10.51 -4.30
N THR A 27 9.87 9.93 -4.48
CA THR A 27 11.13 10.51 -3.99
C THR A 27 12.21 10.53 -5.07
N SER A 28 13.07 9.51 -5.13
CA SER A 28 14.11 9.36 -6.15
C SER A 28 14.75 7.97 -6.13
N LEU A 29 15.58 7.67 -7.13
CA LEU A 29 16.40 6.46 -7.17
C LEU A 29 17.37 6.35 -5.97
N ALA A 30 17.96 7.46 -5.56
CA ALA A 30 18.87 7.50 -4.39
C ALA A 30 18.14 7.14 -3.09
N HIS A 31 16.94 7.69 -2.87
CA HIS A 31 16.12 7.37 -1.71
C HIS A 31 15.64 5.92 -1.72
N TRP A 32 15.26 5.40 -2.89
CA TRP A 32 14.90 3.99 -3.03
C TRP A 32 16.07 3.08 -2.67
N LYS A 33 17.26 3.34 -3.20
CA LYS A 33 18.45 2.53 -2.95
C LYS A 33 18.90 2.58 -1.49
N GLY A 34 18.74 3.74 -0.83
CA GLY A 34 19.08 3.96 0.58
C GLY A 34 17.98 3.61 1.58
N LYS A 35 16.83 3.08 1.12
CA LYS A 35 15.66 2.83 1.97
C LYS A 35 15.95 1.76 3.02
N VAL A 36 15.76 2.13 4.29
CA VAL A 36 15.72 1.19 5.42
C VAL A 36 14.26 0.98 5.83
N ARG A 37 13.79 -0.26 5.86
CA ARG A 37 12.43 -0.59 6.31
C ARG A 37 12.34 -0.36 7.82
N LYS A 38 11.36 0.46 8.24
CA LYS A 38 11.05 0.68 9.66
C LYS A 38 9.65 0.15 9.94
N GLU A 39 9.50 -0.63 10.98
CA GLU A 39 8.21 -1.03 11.50
C GLU A 39 7.67 0.04 12.45
N THR A 40 6.37 0.32 12.36
CA THR A 40 5.66 1.25 13.24
C THR A 40 4.44 0.57 13.83
N SER A 41 3.91 1.08 14.96
CA SER A 41 2.68 0.55 15.57
C SER A 41 1.48 0.58 14.62
N ALA A 42 1.36 1.63 13.81
CA ALA A 42 0.32 1.72 12.79
C ALA A 42 0.44 0.63 11.72
N PHE A 43 1.68 0.23 11.40
CA PHE A 43 1.94 -0.88 10.48
C PHE A 43 1.54 -2.22 11.13
N ALA A 44 1.83 -2.42 12.41
CA ALA A 44 1.46 -3.65 13.13
C ALA A 44 -0.06 -3.83 13.21
N LEU A 45 -0.82 -2.76 13.50
CA LEU A 45 -2.30 -2.82 13.51
C LEU A 45 -2.84 -3.20 12.12
N GLY A 46 -2.36 -2.55 11.06
CA GLY A 46 -2.76 -2.86 9.68
C GLY A 46 -2.46 -4.31 9.33
N SER A 47 -1.26 -4.80 9.60
CA SER A 47 -0.86 -6.19 9.34
C SER A 47 -1.70 -7.20 10.12
N ALA A 48 -2.08 -6.87 11.36
CA ALA A 48 -2.95 -7.72 12.16
C ALA A 48 -4.37 -7.79 11.56
N VAL A 49 -4.93 -6.67 11.12
CA VAL A 49 -6.24 -6.65 10.43
C VAL A 49 -6.19 -7.51 9.16
N HIS A 50 -5.14 -7.38 8.34
CA HIS A 50 -4.96 -8.23 7.15
C HIS A 50 -4.96 -9.71 7.53
N ALA A 51 -4.16 -10.12 8.51
CA ALA A 51 -4.08 -11.51 8.93
C ALA A 51 -5.43 -12.05 9.46
N LEU A 52 -6.16 -11.25 10.24
CA LEU A 52 -7.47 -11.63 10.80
C LEU A 52 -8.59 -11.73 9.74
N VAL A 53 -8.47 -10.98 8.65
CA VAL A 53 -9.45 -11.01 7.53
C VAL A 53 -9.13 -12.12 6.52
N LEU A 54 -7.85 -12.23 6.12
CA LEU A 54 -7.44 -12.99 4.95
C LEU A 54 -6.96 -14.41 5.27
N GLU A 55 -6.38 -14.60 6.46
CA GLU A 55 -5.74 -15.85 6.88
C GLU A 55 -6.06 -16.22 8.34
N PRO A 56 -7.35 -16.15 8.76
CA PRO A 56 -7.73 -16.35 10.18
C PRO A 56 -7.32 -17.72 10.73
N GLU A 57 -7.25 -18.72 9.85
CA GLU A 57 -6.85 -20.09 10.23
C GLU A 57 -5.36 -20.22 10.61
N LYS A 58 -4.52 -19.29 10.17
CA LYS A 58 -3.08 -19.33 10.46
C LYS A 58 -2.70 -18.83 11.84
N ASN A 59 -3.64 -18.23 12.58
CA ASN A 59 -3.40 -17.66 13.92
C ASN A 59 -2.16 -16.76 13.99
N LEU A 60 -2.01 -15.87 12.99
CA LEU A 60 -0.84 -15.00 12.86
C LEU A 60 -0.80 -13.83 13.85
N VAL A 61 -1.87 -13.62 14.63
CA VAL A 61 -1.96 -12.50 15.56
C VAL A 61 -2.15 -13.01 16.98
N LEU A 62 -1.25 -12.60 17.87
CA LEU A 62 -1.27 -12.96 19.28
C LEU A 62 -1.76 -11.79 20.13
N ARG A 63 -2.76 -12.06 20.99
CA ARG A 63 -3.22 -11.11 22.01
C ARG A 63 -2.22 -11.09 23.16
N GLY A 64 -1.55 -9.97 23.33
CA GLY A 64 -0.54 -9.76 24.35
C GLY A 64 -1.09 -9.17 25.64
N PRO A 65 -0.21 -8.90 26.62
CA PRO A 65 -0.54 -8.15 27.81
C PRO A 65 -1.08 -6.74 27.50
N GLU A 66 -1.77 -6.14 28.46
CA GLU A 66 -2.32 -4.78 28.36
C GLU A 66 -1.25 -3.73 27.97
N ASP A 67 -0.04 -3.90 28.48
CA ASP A 67 1.05 -2.94 28.36
C ASP A 67 2.28 -3.56 27.67
N ARG A 68 2.94 -2.79 26.79
CA ARG A 68 4.20 -3.18 26.10
C ARG A 68 5.43 -3.14 27.03
N ARG A 69 5.24 -3.15 28.36
CA ARG A 69 6.29 -3.03 29.36
C ARG A 69 6.42 -4.29 30.22
N GLY A 70 7.61 -4.43 30.81
CA GLY A 70 7.88 -5.49 31.78
C GLY A 70 8.15 -6.87 31.18
N ASN A 71 8.31 -7.86 32.07
CA ASN A 71 8.74 -9.21 31.69
C ASN A 71 7.66 -9.97 30.91
N LYS A 72 6.39 -9.80 31.30
CA LYS A 72 5.27 -10.46 30.60
C LYS A 72 5.24 -10.12 29.10
N TRP A 73 5.47 -8.84 28.78
CA TRP A 73 5.55 -8.43 27.36
C TRP A 73 6.76 -9.06 26.66
N LYS A 74 7.94 -9.05 27.29
CA LYS A 74 9.15 -9.60 26.71
C LYS A 74 9.05 -11.11 26.44
N GLU A 75 8.44 -11.85 27.37
CA GLU A 75 8.18 -13.28 27.22
C GLU A 75 7.19 -13.55 26.07
N ALA A 76 6.09 -12.80 26.02
CA ALA A 76 5.12 -12.90 24.93
C ALA A 76 5.73 -12.53 23.57
N GLN A 77 6.58 -11.48 23.53
CA GLN A 77 7.27 -11.08 22.30
C GLN A 77 8.23 -12.17 21.81
N LEU A 78 8.98 -12.79 22.73
CA LEU A 78 9.88 -13.89 22.36
C LEU A 78 9.10 -15.08 21.77
N ALA A 79 7.97 -15.42 22.36
CA ALA A 79 7.10 -16.49 21.84
C ALA A 79 6.54 -16.14 20.47
N ALA A 80 6.02 -14.92 20.30
CA ALA A 80 5.50 -14.45 19.03
C ALA A 80 6.57 -14.41 17.92
N ASP A 81 7.79 -13.99 18.25
CA ASP A 81 8.91 -13.95 17.30
C ASP A 81 9.32 -15.37 16.83
N LEU A 82 9.27 -16.36 17.72
CA LEU A 82 9.56 -17.75 17.39
C LEU A 82 8.52 -18.36 16.44
N ASP A 83 7.25 -18.01 16.66
CA ASP A 83 6.13 -18.52 15.87
C ASP A 83 5.79 -17.63 14.65
N GLY A 84 6.54 -16.53 14.46
CA GLY A 84 6.31 -15.58 13.38
C GLY A 84 4.98 -14.81 13.47
N GLN A 85 4.47 -14.65 14.70
CA GLN A 85 3.20 -13.99 14.99
C GLN A 85 3.37 -12.48 15.22
N ILE A 86 2.30 -11.72 14.98
CA ILE A 86 2.18 -10.30 15.30
C ILE A 86 1.64 -10.19 16.73
N LEU A 87 2.46 -9.72 17.68
CA LEU A 87 2.03 -9.47 19.05
C LEU A 87 1.43 -8.06 19.14
N LEU A 88 0.18 -7.97 19.60
CA LEU A 88 -0.48 -6.69 19.90
C LEU A 88 -0.83 -6.61 21.40
N PRO A 89 -0.78 -5.40 22.00
CA PRO A 89 -1.41 -5.17 23.30
C PRO A 89 -2.89 -5.53 23.24
N GLU A 90 -3.45 -5.91 24.37
CA GLU A 90 -4.85 -6.35 24.46
C GLU A 90 -5.84 -5.40 23.78
N ALA A 91 -5.78 -4.10 24.06
CA ALA A 91 -6.67 -3.10 23.47
C ALA A 91 -6.47 -2.95 21.94
N GLU A 92 -5.21 -3.05 21.46
CA GLU A 92 -4.91 -2.98 20.02
C GLU A 92 -5.38 -4.26 19.30
N PHE A 93 -5.27 -5.43 19.95
CA PHE A 93 -5.82 -6.68 19.43
C PHE A 93 -7.34 -6.60 19.26
N ASP A 94 -8.03 -6.13 20.31
CA ASP A 94 -9.49 -5.97 20.30
C ASP A 94 -9.94 -4.96 19.23
N LEU A 95 -9.17 -3.91 19.02
CA LEU A 95 -9.41 -2.96 17.94
C LEU A 95 -9.21 -3.64 16.57
N ALA A 96 -8.11 -4.36 16.38
CA ALA A 96 -7.86 -5.08 15.12
C ALA A 96 -8.97 -6.10 14.82
N ALA A 97 -9.45 -6.82 15.83
CA ALA A 97 -10.55 -7.76 15.67
C ALA A 97 -11.85 -7.07 15.24
N ARG A 98 -12.23 -5.95 15.87
CA ARG A 98 -13.43 -5.19 15.48
C ARG A 98 -13.34 -4.65 14.04
N ILE A 99 -12.18 -4.14 13.63
CA ILE A 99 -11.97 -3.67 12.25
C ILE A 99 -12.07 -4.85 11.27
N ALA A 100 -11.47 -5.99 11.61
CA ALA A 100 -11.51 -7.19 10.78
C ALA A 100 -12.93 -7.74 10.66
N ASP A 101 -13.69 -7.77 11.75
CA ASP A 101 -15.09 -8.22 11.75
C ASP A 101 -15.96 -7.30 10.87
N ALA A 102 -15.81 -5.98 11.01
CA ALA A 102 -16.51 -5.03 10.16
C ALA A 102 -16.22 -5.25 8.66
N ALA A 103 -14.96 -5.55 8.32
CA ALA A 103 -14.59 -5.87 6.93
C ALA A 103 -15.28 -7.16 6.45
N LYS A 104 -15.23 -8.24 7.25
CA LYS A 104 -15.82 -9.55 6.91
C LYS A 104 -17.34 -9.51 6.82
N ASP A 105 -18.00 -8.71 7.67
CA ASP A 105 -19.45 -8.56 7.71
C ASP A 105 -19.99 -7.74 6.52
N HIS A 106 -19.13 -7.12 5.73
CA HIS A 106 -19.56 -6.42 4.52
C HIS A 106 -19.99 -7.44 3.44
N PRO A 107 -21.25 -7.38 2.91
CA PRO A 107 -21.81 -8.46 2.08
C PRO A 107 -20.98 -8.85 0.85
N VAL A 108 -20.34 -7.86 0.20
CA VAL A 108 -19.49 -8.13 -0.97
C VAL A 108 -18.15 -8.75 -0.54
N VAL A 109 -17.59 -8.35 0.60
CA VAL A 109 -16.34 -8.93 1.13
C VAL A 109 -16.58 -10.37 1.56
N GLU A 110 -17.70 -10.63 2.27
CA GLU A 110 -18.12 -11.98 2.65
C GLU A 110 -18.25 -12.89 1.41
N GLN A 111 -18.89 -12.40 0.35
CA GLN A 111 -19.02 -13.15 -0.90
C GLN A 111 -17.66 -13.47 -1.52
N TYR A 112 -16.70 -12.53 -1.49
CA TYR A 112 -15.38 -12.73 -2.06
C TYR A 112 -14.55 -13.72 -1.25
N LEU A 113 -14.54 -13.57 0.07
CA LEU A 113 -13.81 -14.48 0.98
C LEU A 113 -14.41 -15.90 0.97
N GLY A 114 -15.72 -16.03 0.72
CA GLY A 114 -16.42 -17.30 0.62
C GLY A 114 -16.31 -17.99 -0.74
N ASP A 115 -15.72 -17.34 -1.76
CA ASP A 115 -15.52 -17.97 -3.07
C ASP A 115 -14.48 -19.10 -2.97
N PRO A 116 -14.79 -20.33 -3.45
CA PRO A 116 -13.86 -21.46 -3.35
C PRO A 116 -12.57 -21.27 -4.11
N ASN A 117 -12.50 -20.34 -5.07
CA ASN A 117 -11.33 -20.00 -5.85
C ASN A 117 -10.60 -18.76 -5.33
N PHE A 118 -11.07 -18.19 -4.20
CA PHE A 118 -10.38 -17.07 -3.56
C PHE A 118 -8.97 -17.46 -3.10
N VAL A 119 -7.99 -16.64 -3.43
CA VAL A 119 -6.59 -16.85 -3.08
C VAL A 119 -6.09 -15.65 -2.27
N ALA A 120 -5.76 -15.89 -1.00
CA ALA A 120 -5.16 -14.89 -0.12
C ALA A 120 -3.62 -14.89 -0.23
N GLU A 121 -3.00 -13.72 -0.11
CA GLU A 121 -1.55 -13.53 0.08
C GLU A 121 -0.64 -14.33 -0.87
N ALA A 122 -1.10 -14.63 -2.09
CA ALA A 122 -0.30 -15.33 -3.07
C ALA A 122 0.73 -14.43 -3.74
N SER A 123 1.93 -14.95 -3.95
CA SER A 123 3.03 -14.25 -4.61
C SER A 123 3.07 -14.56 -6.10
N PHE A 124 3.21 -13.52 -6.90
CA PHE A 124 3.33 -13.59 -8.35
C PHE A 124 4.64 -12.96 -8.79
N PHE A 125 5.29 -13.57 -9.77
CA PHE A 125 6.54 -13.10 -10.35
C PHE A 125 6.41 -13.15 -11.88
N GLY A 126 6.89 -12.10 -12.53
CA GLY A 126 6.87 -12.00 -13.99
C GLY A 126 7.94 -11.05 -14.48
N ILE A 127 8.14 -11.03 -15.79
CA ILE A 127 9.03 -10.08 -16.46
C ILE A 127 8.16 -9.01 -17.10
N ASP A 128 8.37 -7.76 -16.73
CA ASP A 128 7.64 -6.64 -17.34
C ASP A 128 7.95 -6.56 -18.84
N PRO A 129 6.93 -6.68 -19.71
CA PRO A 129 7.17 -6.76 -21.15
C PRO A 129 7.72 -5.46 -21.75
N ALA A 130 7.50 -4.32 -21.13
CA ALA A 130 7.94 -3.02 -21.63
C ALA A 130 9.39 -2.70 -21.26
N THR A 131 9.87 -3.19 -20.10
CA THR A 131 11.18 -2.80 -19.56
C THR A 131 12.14 -3.98 -19.37
N GLY A 132 11.67 -5.21 -19.47
CA GLY A 132 12.46 -6.42 -19.20
C GLY A 132 12.82 -6.63 -17.72
N VAL A 133 12.30 -5.78 -16.82
CA VAL A 133 12.57 -5.87 -15.38
C VAL A 133 11.75 -7.00 -14.78
N GLU A 134 12.37 -7.80 -13.91
CA GLU A 134 11.64 -8.76 -13.10
C GLU A 134 10.83 -8.05 -12.03
N ILE A 135 9.53 -8.31 -12.01
CA ILE A 135 8.56 -7.68 -11.10
C ILE A 135 7.85 -8.73 -10.26
N LYS A 136 7.45 -8.33 -9.06
CA LYS A 136 6.68 -9.18 -8.14
C LYS A 136 5.55 -8.42 -7.49
N CYS A 137 4.43 -9.13 -7.23
CA CYS A 137 3.36 -8.62 -6.38
C CYS A 137 2.84 -9.72 -5.46
N ARG A 138 2.21 -9.28 -4.36
CA ARG A 138 1.43 -10.11 -3.47
C ARG A 138 0.20 -9.31 -3.10
N PRO A 139 -0.90 -9.50 -3.84
CA PRO A 139 -2.17 -8.91 -3.47
C PRO A 139 -2.71 -9.58 -2.22
N ASP A 140 -3.48 -8.83 -1.44
CA ASP A 140 -4.16 -9.33 -0.24
C ASP A 140 -5.16 -10.43 -0.63
N GLY A 141 -5.88 -10.26 -1.73
CA GLY A 141 -6.76 -11.27 -2.28
C GLY A 141 -6.84 -11.25 -3.81
N TYR A 142 -7.11 -12.41 -4.37
CA TYR A 142 -7.26 -12.59 -5.82
C TYR A 142 -8.33 -13.63 -6.15
N LEU A 143 -9.22 -13.29 -7.08
CA LEU A 143 -10.23 -14.17 -7.65
C LEU A 143 -9.87 -14.46 -9.13
N PRO A 144 -9.23 -15.60 -9.41
CA PRO A 144 -8.68 -15.92 -10.74
C PRO A 144 -9.74 -15.94 -11.85
N ASP A 145 -10.89 -16.52 -11.59
CA ASP A 145 -11.96 -16.70 -12.58
C ASP A 145 -12.51 -15.37 -13.08
N TYR A 146 -12.58 -14.39 -12.20
CA TYR A 146 -13.06 -13.04 -12.50
C TYR A 146 -11.94 -12.07 -12.88
N GLY A 147 -10.69 -12.40 -12.58
CA GLY A 147 -9.56 -11.48 -12.72
C GLY A 147 -9.64 -10.28 -11.76
N ILE A 148 -10.25 -10.47 -10.60
CA ILE A 148 -10.42 -9.42 -9.58
C ILE A 148 -9.28 -9.52 -8.57
N VAL A 149 -8.64 -8.39 -8.31
CA VAL A 149 -7.55 -8.22 -7.35
C VAL A 149 -8.03 -7.33 -6.22
N PHE A 150 -7.75 -7.72 -4.99
CA PHE A 150 -8.14 -6.98 -3.79
C PHE A 150 -6.93 -6.49 -3.01
N ASP A 151 -7.15 -5.37 -2.32
CA ASP A 151 -6.19 -4.84 -1.37
C ASP A 151 -6.95 -4.17 -0.21
N LEU A 152 -6.72 -4.66 1.00
CA LEU A 152 -7.35 -4.19 2.23
C LEU A 152 -6.58 -2.99 2.78
N LYS A 153 -7.28 -1.93 3.11
CA LYS A 153 -6.69 -0.72 3.69
C LYS A 153 -7.41 -0.28 4.96
N THR A 154 -6.68 -0.19 6.05
CA THR A 154 -7.17 0.53 7.22
C THR A 154 -6.97 2.03 7.01
N THR A 155 -8.05 2.81 7.08
CA THR A 155 -8.08 4.24 6.74
C THR A 155 -8.64 5.08 7.88
N THR A 156 -8.58 6.39 7.76
CA THR A 156 -9.29 7.34 8.63
C THR A 156 -10.66 7.73 8.05
N ASP A 157 -10.85 7.57 6.73
CA ASP A 157 -12.08 7.93 6.05
C ASP A 157 -12.26 6.99 4.85
N ALA A 158 -13.20 6.05 4.95
CA ALA A 158 -13.53 5.07 3.92
C ALA A 158 -14.60 5.56 2.94
N SER A 159 -15.08 6.80 3.08
CA SER A 159 -16.13 7.35 2.23
C SER A 159 -15.67 7.55 0.78
N PRO A 160 -16.62 7.63 -0.19
CA PRO A 160 -16.30 7.94 -1.58
C PRO A 160 -15.56 9.28 -1.79
N ASP A 161 -15.71 10.23 -0.88
CA ASP A 161 -15.04 11.54 -0.94
C ASP A 161 -13.71 11.56 -0.17
N GLY A 162 -13.58 10.75 0.88
CA GLY A 162 -12.41 10.70 1.75
C GLY A 162 -11.29 9.82 1.21
N PHE A 163 -11.60 8.57 0.87
CA PHE A 163 -10.60 7.60 0.43
C PHE A 163 -9.78 8.06 -0.80
N PRO A 164 -10.34 8.78 -1.80
CA PRO A 164 -9.53 9.33 -2.90
C PRO A 164 -8.40 10.27 -2.48
N ARG A 165 -8.46 10.89 -1.32
CA ARG A 165 -7.36 11.71 -0.79
C ARG A 165 -6.20 10.83 -0.32
N GLU A 166 -6.50 9.75 0.40
CA GLU A 166 -5.50 8.76 0.81
C GLU A 166 -4.93 8.01 -0.39
N LEU A 167 -5.76 7.65 -1.37
CA LEU A 167 -5.34 7.01 -2.61
C LEU A 167 -4.22 7.81 -3.28
N ARG A 168 -4.39 9.12 -3.46
CA ARG A 168 -3.36 10.01 -4.01
C ARG A 168 -2.16 10.18 -3.08
N LYS A 169 -2.42 10.38 -1.76
CA LYS A 169 -1.37 10.57 -0.76
C LYS A 169 -0.39 9.40 -0.70
N TYR A 170 -0.88 8.18 -0.81
CA TYR A 170 -0.07 6.96 -0.70
C TYR A 170 0.24 6.30 -2.04
N ALA A 171 -0.16 6.92 -3.17
CA ALA A 171 -0.01 6.38 -4.53
C ALA A 171 -0.57 4.93 -4.62
N TYR A 172 -1.80 4.73 -4.14
CA TYR A 172 -2.46 3.44 -4.23
C TYR A 172 -2.90 3.12 -5.65
N ASP A 173 -3.17 4.12 -6.48
CA ASP A 173 -3.39 3.99 -7.91
C ASP A 173 -2.19 3.35 -8.62
N VAL A 174 -0.98 3.80 -8.31
CA VAL A 174 0.27 3.21 -8.80
C VAL A 174 0.42 1.76 -8.33
N GLN A 175 0.03 1.46 -7.08
CA GLN A 175 0.01 0.08 -6.57
C GLN A 175 -0.97 -0.79 -7.34
N ALA A 176 -2.20 -0.32 -7.57
CA ALA A 176 -3.23 -1.06 -8.30
C ALA A 176 -2.78 -1.38 -9.73
N ALA A 177 -2.32 -0.38 -10.49
CA ALA A 177 -1.82 -0.57 -11.84
C ALA A 177 -0.63 -1.54 -11.88
N PHE A 178 0.31 -1.39 -10.96
CA PHE A 178 1.46 -2.28 -10.85
C PHE A 178 1.04 -3.75 -10.56
N TYR A 179 0.09 -3.97 -9.66
CA TYR A 179 -0.37 -5.32 -9.33
C TYR A 179 -1.06 -5.99 -10.50
N LEU A 180 -1.98 -5.28 -11.19
CA LEU A 180 -2.62 -5.78 -12.39
C LEU A 180 -1.57 -6.14 -13.47
N ARG A 181 -0.57 -5.29 -13.65
CA ARG A 181 0.54 -5.50 -14.58
C ARG A 181 1.39 -6.71 -14.20
N ALA A 182 1.75 -6.86 -12.94
CA ALA A 182 2.57 -7.96 -12.45
C ALA A 182 1.86 -9.32 -12.57
N LEU A 183 0.56 -9.37 -12.29
CA LEU A 183 -0.27 -10.55 -12.50
C LEU A 183 -0.32 -10.94 -13.98
N ARG A 184 -0.57 -9.97 -14.86
CA ARG A 184 -0.58 -10.18 -16.33
C ARG A 184 0.78 -10.66 -16.85
N ALA A 185 1.86 -10.06 -16.36
CA ALA A 185 3.24 -10.48 -16.69
C ALA A 185 3.55 -11.89 -16.19
N ALA A 186 2.90 -12.34 -15.13
CA ALA A 186 2.99 -13.71 -14.62
C ALA A 186 2.04 -14.70 -15.35
N GLY A 187 1.27 -14.24 -16.34
CA GLY A 187 0.35 -15.06 -17.13
C GLY A 187 -1.04 -15.27 -16.51
N TYR A 188 -1.43 -14.43 -15.57
CA TYR A 188 -2.73 -14.51 -14.89
C TYR A 188 -3.69 -13.43 -15.38
N LYS A 189 -4.99 -13.76 -15.37
CA LYS A 189 -6.06 -12.81 -15.64
C LYS A 189 -6.07 -11.74 -14.53
N ALA A 190 -6.07 -10.46 -14.89
CA ALA A 190 -6.16 -9.36 -13.94
C ALA A 190 -6.82 -8.16 -14.63
N GLU A 191 -8.09 -7.93 -14.32
CA GLU A 191 -8.94 -6.95 -15.00
C GLU A 191 -9.34 -5.80 -14.08
N THR A 192 -9.72 -6.12 -12.84
CA THR A 192 -10.27 -5.16 -11.89
C THR A 192 -9.45 -5.16 -10.62
N PHE A 193 -9.21 -3.96 -10.09
CA PHE A 193 -8.60 -3.78 -8.79
C PHE A 193 -9.58 -3.09 -7.84
N ILE A 194 -9.81 -3.67 -6.67
CA ILE A 194 -10.73 -3.17 -5.66
C ILE A 194 -9.98 -2.94 -4.35
N PHE A 195 -10.05 -1.73 -3.83
CA PHE A 195 -9.65 -1.43 -2.46
C PHE A 195 -10.83 -1.71 -1.52
N ILE A 196 -10.58 -2.47 -0.46
CA ILE A 196 -11.47 -2.63 0.68
C ILE A 196 -10.95 -1.70 1.77
N ALA A 197 -11.54 -0.52 1.88
CA ALA A 197 -11.15 0.48 2.87
C ALA A 197 -12.00 0.32 4.13
N VAL A 198 -11.36 0.19 5.30
CA VAL A 198 -12.05 0.03 6.59
C VAL A 198 -11.57 1.09 7.56
N GLU A 199 -12.48 1.81 8.19
CA GLU A 199 -12.15 2.85 9.15
C GLU A 199 -11.62 2.28 10.47
N LYS A 200 -10.58 2.93 11.01
CA LYS A 200 -9.99 2.55 12.30
C LYS A 200 -10.86 2.92 13.48
N GLU A 201 -11.61 4.01 13.34
CA GLU A 201 -12.50 4.52 14.39
C GLU A 201 -13.93 3.97 14.19
N PRO A 202 -14.70 3.81 15.27
CA PRO A 202 -16.11 3.46 15.15
C PRO A 202 -16.89 4.46 14.28
N PRO A 203 -17.83 4.01 13.44
CA PRO A 203 -18.42 2.67 13.40
C PRO A 203 -17.65 1.63 12.58
N HIS A 204 -16.39 1.85 12.22
CA HIS A 204 -15.56 1.00 11.37
C HIS A 204 -16.20 0.82 9.97
N ALA A 205 -16.65 1.95 9.39
CA ALA A 205 -17.31 1.93 8.10
C ALA A 205 -16.42 1.31 7.02
N VAL A 206 -17.04 0.55 6.11
CA VAL A 206 -16.36 -0.15 5.03
C VAL A 206 -16.76 0.44 3.69
N GLY A 207 -15.78 0.86 2.90
CA GLY A 207 -15.95 1.34 1.54
C GLY A 207 -15.21 0.47 0.54
N LEU A 208 -15.87 0.10 -0.56
CA LEU A 208 -15.24 -0.59 -1.67
C LEU A 208 -15.01 0.38 -2.83
N HIS A 209 -13.77 0.47 -3.29
CA HIS A 209 -13.37 1.45 -4.32
C HIS A 209 -12.66 0.77 -5.48
N ALA A 210 -13.27 0.81 -6.65
CA ALA A 210 -12.66 0.40 -7.90
C ALA A 210 -12.19 1.62 -8.69
N LEU A 211 -11.03 1.52 -9.34
CA LEU A 211 -10.50 2.57 -10.19
C LEU A 211 -11.10 2.46 -11.60
N THR A 212 -11.43 3.61 -12.22
CA THR A 212 -11.84 3.65 -13.62
C THR A 212 -10.68 3.29 -14.55
N GLY A 213 -10.97 2.80 -15.77
CA GLY A 213 -9.96 2.50 -16.78
C GLY A 213 -9.03 3.68 -17.00
N ARG A 214 -9.57 4.90 -17.19
CA ARG A 214 -8.78 6.13 -17.38
C ARG A 214 -7.83 6.42 -16.21
N TYR A 215 -8.22 6.10 -14.98
CA TYR A 215 -7.36 6.28 -13.80
C TYR A 215 -6.23 5.24 -13.81
N LEU A 216 -6.56 3.99 -14.12
CA LEU A 216 -5.58 2.91 -14.23
C LEU A 216 -4.60 3.13 -15.38
N ASP A 217 -5.06 3.63 -16.54
CA ASP A 217 -4.19 3.94 -17.67
C ASP A 217 -3.16 5.03 -17.32
N HIS A 218 -3.59 6.07 -16.61
CA HIS A 218 -2.68 7.09 -16.11
C HIS A 218 -1.65 6.53 -15.12
N ALA A 219 -2.11 5.72 -14.17
CA ALA A 219 -1.23 5.09 -13.19
C ALA A 219 -0.25 4.10 -13.85
N ASP A 220 -0.68 3.35 -14.87
CA ASP A 220 0.20 2.43 -15.62
C ASP A 220 1.28 3.16 -16.43
N MET A 221 0.99 4.36 -16.97
CA MET A 221 2.04 5.22 -17.53
C MET A 221 3.09 5.61 -16.49
N VAL A 222 2.67 5.96 -15.26
CA VAL A 222 3.58 6.26 -14.16
C VAL A 222 4.42 5.02 -13.80
N VAL A 223 3.81 3.83 -13.74
CA VAL A 223 4.51 2.56 -13.50
C VAL A 223 5.56 2.33 -14.59
N THR A 224 5.19 2.47 -15.87
CA THR A 224 6.09 2.26 -17.01
C THR A 224 7.30 3.18 -16.95
N GLN A 225 7.08 4.49 -16.78
CA GLN A 225 8.17 5.48 -16.68
C GLN A 225 9.08 5.21 -15.49
N THR A 226 8.51 4.77 -14.36
CA THR A 226 9.28 4.49 -13.15
C THR A 226 10.09 3.21 -13.29
N LEU A 227 9.52 2.14 -13.85
CA LEU A 227 10.25 0.90 -14.14
C LEU A 227 11.38 1.15 -15.14
N GLN A 228 11.16 1.99 -16.16
CA GLN A 228 12.23 2.37 -17.09
C GLN A 228 13.38 3.11 -16.39
N LYS A 229 13.08 4.04 -15.47
CA LYS A 229 14.09 4.71 -14.66
C LYS A 229 14.89 3.72 -13.81
N ILE A 230 14.20 2.76 -13.17
CA ILE A 230 14.83 1.71 -12.37
C ILE A 230 15.71 0.82 -13.26
N SER A 231 15.21 0.36 -14.40
CA SER A 231 15.96 -0.47 -15.35
C SER A 231 17.25 0.22 -15.81
N ASN A 232 17.16 1.48 -16.22
CA ASN A 232 18.31 2.27 -16.64
C ASN A 232 19.32 2.44 -15.51
N ALA A 233 18.85 2.77 -14.30
CA ALA A 233 19.73 2.96 -13.14
C ALA A 233 20.46 1.66 -12.76
N ILE A 234 19.80 0.52 -12.84
CA ILE A 234 20.42 -0.79 -12.61
C ILE A 234 21.51 -1.07 -13.67
N ALA A 235 21.18 -0.82 -14.95
CA ALA A 235 22.10 -1.10 -16.06
C ALA A 235 23.42 -0.33 -15.98
N VAL A 236 23.37 0.93 -15.52
CA VAL A 236 24.56 1.80 -15.40
C VAL A 236 25.07 1.95 -13.96
N SER A 237 24.41 1.31 -13.00
CA SER A 237 24.72 1.42 -11.56
C SER A 237 24.70 2.86 -11.02
N ASP A 238 23.84 3.72 -11.59
CA ASP A 238 23.68 5.12 -11.21
C ASP A 238 22.34 5.36 -10.50
N PHE A 239 22.41 5.70 -9.21
CA PHE A 239 21.26 5.92 -8.33
C PHE A 239 21.28 7.33 -7.75
N THR A 240 21.07 8.33 -8.60
CA THR A 240 21.07 9.74 -8.23
C THR A 240 19.69 10.22 -7.75
N THR A 241 19.66 11.41 -7.13
CA THR A 241 18.39 12.08 -6.80
C THR A 241 17.70 12.64 -8.04
N GLY A 242 18.46 12.95 -9.09
CA GLY A 242 17.97 13.65 -10.27
C GLY A 242 17.62 15.13 -9.99
N TRP A 243 18.00 15.66 -8.83
CA TRP A 243 17.74 17.06 -8.48
C TRP A 243 18.71 18.00 -9.21
N PRO A 244 18.29 19.22 -9.55
CA PRO A 244 19.20 20.23 -10.05
C PRO A 244 20.24 20.59 -9.00
N LEU A 245 21.43 21.02 -9.44
CA LEU A 245 22.51 21.45 -8.54
C LEU A 245 22.08 22.64 -7.63
N ILE A 246 21.26 23.51 -8.18
CA ILE A 246 20.65 24.64 -7.46
C ILE A 246 19.18 24.66 -7.85
N ASN A 247 18.30 24.72 -6.86
CA ASN A 247 16.88 24.88 -7.05
C ASN A 247 16.47 26.29 -6.63
N THR A 248 15.83 27.03 -7.54
CA THR A 248 15.22 28.33 -7.24
C THR A 248 13.85 28.12 -6.62
N ILE A 249 13.64 28.68 -5.43
CA ILE A 249 12.37 28.64 -4.71
C ILE A 249 11.70 29.99 -4.88
N ASP A 250 10.49 30.00 -5.38
CA ASP A 250 9.64 31.20 -5.52
C ASP A 250 8.48 31.14 -4.55
N LEU A 251 7.83 32.28 -4.35
CA LEU A 251 6.62 32.36 -3.52
C LEU A 251 5.49 31.51 -4.11
N PRO A 252 4.73 30.81 -3.26
CA PRO A 252 3.57 30.07 -3.72
C PRO A 252 2.50 31.07 -4.25
N ARG A 253 1.77 30.66 -5.29
CA ARG A 253 0.78 31.51 -5.99
C ARG A 253 -0.21 32.22 -5.07
N TRP A 254 -0.66 31.55 -4.01
CA TRP A 254 -1.59 32.12 -3.04
C TRP A 254 -0.99 33.28 -2.21
N GLN A 255 0.34 33.41 -2.16
CA GLN A 255 1.01 34.56 -1.53
C GLN A 255 1.27 35.71 -2.51
N THR A 256 1.34 35.42 -3.81
CA THR A 256 1.49 36.46 -4.83
C THR A 256 0.18 37.12 -5.19
N GLU A 257 -0.94 36.38 -5.18
CA GLU A 257 -2.29 36.91 -5.47
C GLU A 257 -2.80 37.88 -4.40
N THR A 258 -2.38 37.72 -3.11
CA THR A 258 -2.72 38.68 -2.04
C THR A 258 -1.86 39.94 -2.03
N ALA A 259 -0.67 39.90 -2.65
CA ALA A 259 0.22 41.07 -2.68
C ALA A 259 -0.16 42.08 -3.77
N ASP A 260 -0.85 41.63 -4.84
CA ASP A 260 -1.30 42.51 -5.92
C ASP A 260 -2.60 43.27 -5.57
N ASP A 261 -3.43 42.76 -4.65
CA ASP A 261 -4.66 43.40 -4.20
C ASP A 261 -4.42 44.51 -3.13
N ASP A 262 -3.31 44.45 -2.39
CA ASP A 262 -3.00 45.39 -1.32
C ASP A 262 -2.16 46.61 -1.79
N ILE A 263 -1.67 46.66 -3.03
CA ILE A 263 -0.76 47.72 -3.50
C ILE A 263 -1.51 48.90 -4.21
N PHE A 264 -2.80 48.79 -4.45
CA PHE A 264 -3.55 49.77 -5.27
C PHE A 264 -4.68 50.53 -4.54
N THR A 265 -4.57 50.81 -3.24
CA THR A 265 -5.55 51.70 -2.57
C THR A 265 -4.87 52.74 -1.67
N GLU A 266 -3.96 53.55 -2.23
CA GLU A 266 -3.71 54.89 -1.72
C GLU A 266 -3.69 55.87 -2.92
N THR A 267 -4.86 56.27 -3.37
CA THR A 267 -5.00 57.52 -4.11
C THR A 267 -4.97 58.69 -3.11
N VAL A 268 -3.86 59.38 -3.09
CA VAL A 268 -3.76 60.67 -2.38
C VAL A 268 -4.50 61.69 -3.22
N ASP A 269 -5.67 62.12 -2.77
CA ASP A 269 -6.33 63.31 -3.29
C ASP A 269 -5.58 64.55 -2.83
N PHE A 270 -5.18 65.40 -3.79
CA PHE A 270 -4.73 66.78 -3.61
C PHE A 270 -5.88 67.76 -3.85
#